data_701485185a0ee5bbd9e054d67204b3ff
#
_entry.id   701485185a0ee5bbd9e054d67204b3ff
#
_cell.length_a   1.000
_cell.length_b   1.000
_cell.length_c   1.000
_cell.angle_alpha   90.00
_cell.angle_beta   90.00
_cell.angle_gamma   90.00
#
_symmetry.space_group_name_H-M   'P 1'
#
loop_
_entity.id
_entity.type
_entity.pdbx_description
1 polymer ?
#
loop_
_entity_poly.entity_id
_entity_poly.type
_entity_poly.pdbx_seq_one_letter_code
_entity_poly.pdbx_strand_id
1 'polypeptide(L)'
;MLNKSIEFKEHLNFIERLKKDKNKKYFLLYKAKEAFGVIYFTKITKTSCEFGLYTKPNLKGVGQILMNEIKKYAFENLRVKNLKACVFKDNEKALKLYKNNDFIIAKEDEKFFYITLNNPDCKTLSG
;
A
#
# COMPACT_ATOMS: atom_id res chain seq x y z
N MET A 1 -15.52 -6.17 13.16
CA MET A 1 -15.04 -5.16 12.22
C MET A 1 -13.96 -4.30 12.79
N LEU A 2 -14.27 -3.62 13.89
CA LEU A 2 -13.28 -2.78 14.54
C LEU A 2 -12.07 -3.58 15.05
N ASN A 3 -12.32 -4.79 15.50
CA ASN A 3 -11.27 -5.64 16.02
C ASN A 3 -10.25 -6.02 14.96
N LYS A 4 -10.68 -6.10 13.71
CA LYS A 4 -9.78 -6.44 12.62
C LYS A 4 -8.72 -5.38 12.40
N SER A 5 -9.10 -4.11 12.49
CA SER A 5 -8.15 -3.02 12.34
C SER A 5 -7.12 -3.02 13.46
N ILE A 6 -7.56 -3.33 14.67
CA ILE A 6 -6.66 -3.41 15.81
C ILE A 6 -5.68 -4.57 15.63
N GLU A 7 -6.17 -5.71 15.20
CA GLU A 7 -5.31 -6.86 14.95
C GLU A 7 -4.26 -6.55 13.88
N PHE A 8 -4.67 -5.87 12.82
CA PHE A 8 -3.75 -5.52 11.76
C PHE A 8 -2.62 -4.64 12.28
N LYS A 9 -2.95 -3.65 13.09
CA LYS A 9 -1.95 -2.75 13.64
C LYS A 9 -0.96 -3.47 14.53
N GLU A 10 -1.43 -4.42 15.31
CA GLU A 10 -0.57 -5.20 16.17
C GLU A 10 0.44 -6.03 15.37
N HIS A 11 0.00 -6.60 14.26
CA HIS A 11 0.84 -7.45 13.45
C HIS A 11 1.69 -6.67 12.45
N LEU A 12 1.30 -5.43 12.15
CA LEU A 12 2.08 -4.61 11.24
C LEU A 12 3.49 -4.38 11.75
N ASN A 13 3.68 -4.31 13.05
CA ASN A 13 4.98 -4.05 13.64
C ASN A 13 5.86 -5.29 13.73
N PHE A 14 5.27 -6.45 13.58
CA PHE A 14 6.02 -7.69 13.74
C PHE A 14 7.12 -7.86 12.69
N ILE A 15 6.76 -7.72 11.44
CA ILE A 15 7.71 -7.89 10.34
C ILE A 15 8.67 -6.72 10.25
N GLU A 16 8.24 -5.54 10.60
CA GLU A 16 9.09 -4.37 10.57
C GLU A 16 10.35 -4.58 11.40
N ARG A 17 10.23 -5.27 12.51
CA ARG A 17 11.39 -5.53 13.37
C ARG A 17 12.41 -6.46 12.73
N LEU A 18 12.01 -7.21 11.72
CA LEU A 18 12.90 -8.13 11.02
C LEU A 18 13.69 -7.43 9.93
N LYS A 19 13.30 -6.22 9.59
CA LYS A 19 13.95 -5.43 8.55
C LYS A 19 14.65 -4.23 9.17
N LYS A 20 15.93 -4.11 8.88
CA LYS A 20 16.71 -3.01 9.41
C LYS A 20 16.90 -1.88 8.40
N ASP A 21 16.46 -2.09 7.16
CA ASP A 21 16.60 -1.12 6.11
C ASP A 21 15.60 0.01 6.32
N LYS A 22 16.08 1.23 6.50
CA LYS A 22 15.24 2.38 6.75
C LYS A 22 14.36 2.76 5.55
N ASN A 23 14.73 2.32 4.36
CA ASN A 23 14.01 2.65 3.14
C ASN A 23 12.96 1.62 2.76
N LYS A 24 12.81 0.59 3.57
CA LYS A 24 11.89 -0.50 3.29
C LYS A 24 11.13 -0.89 4.55
N LYS A 25 9.85 -1.19 4.38
CA LYS A 25 9.01 -1.70 5.47
C LYS A 25 8.07 -2.75 4.92
N TYR A 26 7.96 -3.87 5.65
CA TYR A 26 7.09 -4.98 5.27
C TYR A 26 6.19 -5.32 6.42
N PHE A 27 4.92 -5.54 6.12
CA PHE A 27 3.90 -5.85 7.11
C PHE A 27 3.09 -7.05 6.67
N LEU A 28 2.94 -8.01 7.58
CA LEU A 28 2.09 -9.17 7.35
C LEU A 28 0.78 -8.93 8.08
N LEU A 29 -0.34 -9.04 7.36
CA LEU A 29 -1.65 -8.78 7.92
C LEU A 29 -2.34 -10.08 8.26
N TYR A 30 -2.86 -10.15 9.48
CA TYR A 30 -3.53 -11.33 10.00
C TYR A 30 -4.98 -11.04 10.33
N LYS A 31 -5.78 -12.09 10.23
CA LYS A 31 -7.13 -12.08 10.72
C LYS A 31 -7.33 -13.40 11.45
N ALA A 32 -7.61 -13.34 12.76
CA ALA A 32 -7.83 -14.54 13.57
C ALA A 32 -6.70 -15.56 13.45
N LYS A 33 -5.46 -15.10 13.60
CA LYS A 33 -4.26 -15.94 13.55
C LYS A 33 -3.91 -16.46 12.16
N GLU A 34 -4.64 -16.05 11.15
CA GLU A 34 -4.38 -16.50 9.79
C GLU A 34 -3.94 -15.33 8.94
N ALA A 35 -2.76 -15.47 8.33
CA ALA A 35 -2.24 -14.43 7.46
C ALA A 35 -3.07 -14.38 6.18
N PHE A 36 -3.48 -13.20 5.76
CA PHE A 36 -4.26 -13.06 4.54
C PHE A 36 -3.63 -12.11 3.53
N GLY A 37 -2.62 -11.38 3.91
CA GLY A 37 -1.97 -10.51 2.96
C GLY A 37 -0.72 -9.86 3.51
N VAL A 38 0.05 -9.30 2.60
CA VAL A 38 1.27 -8.58 2.91
C VAL A 38 1.21 -7.24 2.20
N ILE A 39 1.59 -6.19 2.89
CA ILE A 39 1.82 -4.90 2.26
C ILE A 39 3.27 -4.52 2.51
N TYR A 40 3.85 -3.77 1.56
CA TYR A 40 5.22 -3.34 1.75
C TYR A 40 5.45 -1.99 1.09
N PHE A 41 6.43 -1.29 1.62
CA PHE A 41 6.83 0.02 1.15
C PHE A 41 8.32 -0.01 0.86
N THR A 42 8.72 0.55 -0.26
CA THR A 42 10.12 0.60 -0.66
C THR A 42 10.44 1.99 -1.16
N LYS A 43 11.72 2.25 -1.34
CA LYS A 43 12.20 3.57 -1.81
C LYS A 43 11.59 4.71 -1.02
N ILE A 44 11.52 4.55 0.29
CA ILE A 44 10.91 5.53 1.18
C ILE A 44 11.81 6.75 1.29
N THR A 45 11.24 7.92 0.96
CA THR A 45 11.91 9.21 1.14
C THR A 45 10.97 10.13 1.90
N LYS A 46 11.39 11.36 2.11
CA LYS A 46 10.54 12.35 2.80
C LYS A 46 9.31 12.72 1.98
N THR A 47 9.40 12.58 0.67
CA THR A 47 8.33 13.04 -0.22
C THR A 47 7.56 11.93 -0.91
N SER A 48 8.13 10.73 -1.01
CA SER A 48 7.46 9.67 -1.75
C SER A 48 7.88 8.30 -1.26
N CYS A 49 7.10 7.30 -1.63
CA CYS A 49 7.48 5.91 -1.47
C CYS A 49 6.75 5.08 -2.52
N GLU A 50 7.24 3.87 -2.74
CA GLU A 50 6.57 2.90 -3.57
C GLU A 50 5.98 1.83 -2.68
N PHE A 51 4.96 1.17 -3.16
CA PHE A 51 4.30 0.12 -2.39
C PHE A 51 3.99 -1.08 -3.25
N GLY A 52 3.71 -2.20 -2.58
CA GLY A 52 3.16 -3.37 -3.22
C GLY A 52 2.28 -4.10 -2.23
N LEU A 53 1.54 -5.06 -2.75
CA LEU A 53 0.69 -5.88 -1.90
C LEU A 53 0.55 -7.27 -2.49
N TYR A 54 0.34 -8.24 -1.60
CA TYR A 54 0.00 -9.60 -1.97
C TYR A 54 -1.21 -10.01 -1.16
N THR A 55 -2.15 -10.68 -1.80
CA THR A 55 -3.30 -11.24 -1.11
C THR A 55 -3.25 -12.75 -1.21
N LYS A 56 -3.79 -13.42 -0.22
CA LYS A 56 -3.97 -14.85 -0.28
C LYS A 56 -4.98 -15.18 -1.38
N PRO A 57 -4.73 -16.20 -2.20
CA PRO A 57 -5.67 -16.55 -3.28
C PRO A 57 -7.06 -16.86 -2.75
N ASN A 58 -8.06 -16.61 -3.58
CA ASN A 58 -9.46 -16.96 -3.30
C ASN A 58 -10.13 -16.16 -2.19
N LEU A 59 -9.52 -15.06 -1.75
CA LEU A 59 -10.17 -14.16 -0.82
C LEU A 59 -10.73 -12.96 -1.57
N LYS A 60 -11.95 -12.58 -1.25
CA LYS A 60 -12.61 -11.43 -1.89
C LYS A 60 -12.57 -10.23 -0.96
N GLY A 61 -12.41 -9.05 -1.55
CA GLY A 61 -12.43 -7.81 -0.78
C GLY A 61 -11.18 -7.51 0.00
N VAL A 62 -10.22 -8.43 0.02
CA VAL A 62 -9.00 -8.26 0.79
C VAL A 62 -8.12 -7.18 0.19
N GLY A 63 -8.11 -7.06 -1.12
CA GLY A 63 -7.31 -6.02 -1.79
C GLY A 63 -7.66 -4.63 -1.30
N GLN A 64 -8.95 -4.35 -1.13
CA GLN A 64 -9.37 -3.05 -0.65
C GLN A 64 -8.95 -2.81 0.80
N ILE A 65 -8.99 -3.85 1.62
CA ILE A 65 -8.55 -3.75 3.01
C ILE A 65 -7.06 -3.41 3.05
N LEU A 66 -6.27 -4.11 2.26
CA LEU A 66 -4.83 -3.83 2.18
C LEU A 66 -4.57 -2.43 1.64
N MET A 67 -5.35 -2.01 0.64
CA MET A 67 -5.20 -0.69 0.04
C MET A 67 -5.47 0.41 1.06
N ASN A 68 -6.48 0.23 1.89
CA ASN A 68 -6.80 1.19 2.95
C ASN A 68 -5.64 1.31 3.94
N GLU A 69 -5.03 0.18 4.31
CA GLU A 69 -3.89 0.20 5.23
C GLU A 69 -2.66 0.83 4.59
N ILE A 70 -2.45 0.58 3.31
CA ILE A 70 -1.33 1.20 2.57
C ILE A 70 -1.47 2.71 2.58
N LYS A 71 -2.64 3.22 2.20
CA LYS A 71 -2.86 4.67 2.15
C LYS A 71 -2.72 5.30 3.52
N LYS A 72 -3.28 4.65 4.51
CA LYS A 72 -3.21 5.15 5.88
C LYS A 72 -1.78 5.25 6.37
N TYR A 73 -1.02 4.19 6.22
CA TYR A 73 0.36 4.17 6.69
C TYR A 73 1.23 5.18 5.94
N ALA A 74 1.10 5.21 4.62
CA ALA A 74 1.91 6.11 3.81
C ALA A 74 1.63 7.58 4.12
N PHE A 75 0.36 7.94 4.24
CA PHE A 75 -0.01 9.34 4.41
C PHE A 75 0.00 9.81 5.86
N GLU A 76 -0.32 8.93 6.81
CA GLU A 76 -0.39 9.32 8.21
C GLU A 76 0.91 9.05 8.97
N ASN A 77 1.59 7.95 8.65
CA ASN A 77 2.81 7.58 9.36
C ASN A 77 4.07 8.03 8.64
N LEU A 78 4.18 7.73 7.35
CA LEU A 78 5.33 8.15 6.56
C LEU A 78 5.22 9.59 6.11
N ARG A 79 4.00 10.09 6.00
CA ARG A 79 3.70 11.47 5.60
C ARG A 79 4.28 11.85 4.25
N VAL A 80 4.27 10.90 3.33
CA VAL A 80 4.76 11.16 1.98
C VAL A 80 3.76 12.01 1.21
N LYS A 81 4.24 12.72 0.23
CA LYS A 81 3.39 13.54 -0.65
C LYS A 81 2.85 12.72 -1.80
N ASN A 82 3.60 11.72 -2.23
CA ASN A 82 3.19 10.84 -3.32
C ASN A 82 3.36 9.38 -2.93
N LEU A 83 2.38 8.59 -3.28
CA LEU A 83 2.39 7.15 -3.12
C LEU A 83 2.41 6.55 -4.51
N LYS A 84 3.39 5.69 -4.79
CA LYS A 84 3.63 5.19 -6.13
C LYS A 84 3.68 3.67 -6.18
N ALA A 85 3.37 3.12 -7.34
CA ALA A 85 3.53 1.70 -7.58
C ALA A 85 3.67 1.45 -9.07
N CYS A 86 4.10 0.25 -9.41
CA CYS A 86 4.01 -0.20 -10.79
C CYS A 86 3.16 -1.46 -10.82
N VAL A 87 2.46 -1.65 -11.92
CA VAL A 87 1.57 -2.80 -12.10
C VAL A 87 1.73 -3.33 -13.51
N PHE A 88 1.75 -4.66 -13.64
CA PHE A 88 1.82 -5.27 -14.96
C PHE A 88 0.58 -4.88 -15.77
N LYS A 89 0.76 -4.58 -17.04
CA LYS A 89 -0.34 -4.17 -17.91
C LYS A 89 -1.43 -5.23 -18.02
N ASP A 90 -1.07 -6.49 -17.91
CA ASP A 90 -2.04 -7.58 -17.99
C ASP A 90 -2.70 -7.89 -16.65
N ASN A 91 -2.30 -7.22 -15.58
CA ASN A 91 -2.92 -7.41 -14.28
C ASN A 91 -4.11 -6.48 -14.12
N GLU A 92 -5.18 -6.79 -14.83
CA GLU A 92 -6.37 -5.94 -14.86
C GLU A 92 -7.03 -5.78 -13.50
N LYS A 93 -6.99 -6.82 -12.69
CA LYS A 93 -7.59 -6.80 -11.37
C LYS A 93 -6.90 -5.78 -10.44
N ALA A 94 -5.58 -5.78 -10.45
CA ALA A 94 -4.83 -4.83 -9.64
C ALA A 94 -5.02 -3.41 -10.16
N LEU A 95 -4.98 -3.23 -11.46
CA LEU A 95 -5.16 -1.92 -12.06
C LEU A 95 -6.53 -1.34 -11.71
N LYS A 96 -7.56 -2.17 -11.76
CA LYS A 96 -8.91 -1.73 -11.39
C LYS A 96 -8.96 -1.31 -9.92
N LEU A 97 -8.32 -2.07 -9.05
CA LEU A 97 -8.27 -1.75 -7.63
C LEU A 97 -7.62 -0.38 -7.43
N TYR A 98 -6.50 -0.14 -8.08
CA TYR A 98 -5.78 1.12 -7.93
C TYR A 98 -6.57 2.29 -8.48
N LYS A 99 -7.19 2.14 -9.64
CA LYS A 99 -8.03 3.20 -10.21
C LYS A 99 -9.22 3.52 -9.31
N ASN A 100 -9.81 2.50 -8.70
CA ASN A 100 -10.92 2.69 -7.77
C ASN A 100 -10.49 3.40 -6.50
N ASN A 101 -9.19 3.48 -6.25
CA ASN A 101 -8.63 4.19 -5.11
C ASN A 101 -7.95 5.49 -5.50
N ASP A 102 -8.36 6.05 -6.65
CA ASP A 102 -7.95 7.37 -7.12
C ASP A 102 -6.52 7.47 -7.63
N PHE A 103 -5.87 6.34 -7.85
CA PHE A 103 -4.56 6.36 -8.49
C PHE A 103 -4.71 6.70 -9.97
N ILE A 104 -3.74 7.42 -10.48
CA ILE A 104 -3.69 7.74 -11.91
C ILE A 104 -2.44 7.12 -12.51
N ILE A 105 -2.47 6.92 -13.82
CA ILE A 105 -1.33 6.41 -14.55
C ILE A 105 -0.44 7.59 -14.90
N ALA A 106 0.77 7.61 -14.31
CA ALA A 106 1.72 8.69 -14.55
C ALA A 106 2.56 8.45 -15.81
N LYS A 107 2.88 7.19 -16.06
CA LYS A 107 3.62 6.80 -17.27
C LYS A 107 3.48 5.30 -17.48
N GLU A 108 3.99 4.81 -18.60
CA GLU A 108 3.96 3.38 -18.88
C GLU A 108 5.16 3.00 -19.74
N ASP A 109 5.50 1.73 -19.71
CA ASP A 109 6.47 1.15 -20.64
C ASP A 109 5.85 -0.10 -21.28
N GLU A 110 6.65 -0.97 -21.82
CA GLU A 110 6.11 -2.15 -22.51
C GLU A 110 5.35 -3.10 -21.62
N LYS A 111 5.75 -3.22 -20.37
CA LYS A 111 5.19 -4.21 -19.44
C LYS A 111 4.38 -3.64 -18.30
N PHE A 112 4.66 -2.40 -17.89
CA PHE A 112 4.11 -1.82 -16.68
C PHE A 112 3.39 -0.52 -16.90
N PHE A 113 2.37 -0.29 -16.07
CA PHE A 113 1.86 1.04 -15.80
C PHE A 113 2.49 1.52 -14.50
N TYR A 114 2.89 2.78 -14.47
CA TYR A 114 3.41 3.42 -13.25
C TYR A 114 2.33 4.35 -12.74
N ILE A 115 1.83 4.06 -11.55
CA ILE A 115 0.68 4.77 -10.99
C ILE A 115 1.11 5.61 -9.79
N THR A 116 0.34 6.65 -9.51
CA THR A 116 0.64 7.56 -8.41
C THR A 116 -0.64 8.09 -7.79
N LEU A 117 -0.56 8.39 -6.49
CA LEU A 117 -1.63 9.03 -5.75
C LEU A 117 -1.02 10.12 -4.88
N ASN A 118 -1.56 11.33 -4.99
CA ASN A 118 -1.11 12.44 -4.17
C ASN A 118 -1.79 12.42 -2.81
N ASN A 119 -1.05 12.80 -1.79
CA ASN A 119 -1.59 12.91 -0.44
C ASN A 119 -2.58 14.09 -0.41
N PRO A 120 -3.85 13.86 -0.05
CA PRO A 120 -4.83 14.94 0.02
C PRO A 120 -4.45 16.05 1.00
N ASP A 121 -3.86 15.69 2.13
CA ASP A 121 -3.45 16.67 3.14
C ASP A 121 -2.34 17.57 2.63
N CYS A 122 -1.43 17.00 1.84
CA CYS A 122 -0.34 17.76 1.26
C CYS A 122 -0.87 18.81 0.29
N LYS A 123 -1.92 18.46 -0.44
CA LYS A 123 -2.58 19.37 -1.36
C LYS A 123 -3.18 20.54 -0.61
N THR A 124 -3.79 20.26 0.52
CA THR A 124 -4.39 21.29 1.36
C THR A 124 -3.33 22.25 1.89
N LEU A 125 -2.21 21.71 2.31
CA LEU A 125 -1.11 22.52 2.84
C LEU A 125 -0.45 23.38 1.77
N SER A 126 -0.46 22.91 0.54
CA SER A 126 0.14 23.64 -0.57
C SER A 126 -0.73 24.79 -1.04
N GLY A 127 -2.02 24.65 -0.78
CA GLY A 127 -2.93 25.68 -1.16
C GLY A 127 -2.97 26.78 -0.14
#